data_d21a00f2681d7be62cf7329db48fc1a9
#
_entry.id   d21a00f2681d7be62cf7329db48fc1a9
#
_cell.length_a   1.000
_cell.length_b   1.000
_cell.length_c   1.000
_cell.angle_alpha   90.00
_cell.angle_beta   90.00
_cell.angle_gamma   90.00
#
_symmetry.space_group_name_H-M   'P 1'
#
loop_
_entity.id
_entity.type
_entity.pdbx_description
1 polymer ?
#
loop_
_entity_poly.entity_id
_entity_poly.type
_entity_poly.pdbx_seq_one_letter_code
_entity_poly.pdbx_strand_id
1 'polypeptide(L)'
;MVTGRKKDSAQTPVKQGAEEVASEPNKISASTPYDFNGKNLTPYGGLLPVITLLENLGFQALVEQTVTSKRIPRAMDLYRFVLGIVLGLYLGFPRLHQLRFIARDPILTGILKVSKLPVQSSFWRLVNALHRNVARQMLTIMRTMRERVWEAANVKLEVVTIDTDTTVHTLYGQQMGGRKGYNPKNKGKKSYQPMLTFIAETREYVWGELRNGDRPSGKQIGDHIRSVCAALPPGVKQIYGRADSGFYCWDAVEAYEEFHARFVICARKTSRLVEQLRQVEWMPSPKTDAGAECAFYYQPDGWSRPYRFVALRYEKTRQEREEEEPEQYQLFETSQYKYRVFVTDMSDPIYFVVWFYSQRGGAENLIREANNDAGLAAHPSGRFDVNGNHFQLAMLAYNLNCWLMLFNREPQTDVTQLRHTTLATSRLRFLFVAAKIWRHAGRTGVSYGDHYEEKGVFERLMNRLRKIVPRGSGYAPVMLPALR
;
A
#
# COMPACT_ATOMS: atom_id res chain seq x y z
N MET A 1 -2.16 -34.03 75.85
CA MET A 1 -2.01 -35.07 74.86
C MET A 1 -3.33 -35.33 74.22
N VAL A 2 -3.50 -34.86 72.99
CA VAL A 2 -4.40 -35.44 71.95
C VAL A 2 -4.15 -34.64 70.68
N THR A 3 -3.63 -35.34 69.73
CA THR A 3 -3.29 -34.83 68.41
C THR A 3 -4.53 -34.78 67.56
N GLY A 4 -4.91 -33.55 67.05
CA GLY A 4 -5.96 -33.33 66.06
C GLY A 4 -5.41 -33.43 64.65
N ARG A 5 -5.84 -34.47 63.90
CA ARG A 5 -5.60 -34.60 62.46
C ARG A 5 -6.43 -33.60 61.70
N LYS A 6 -5.76 -32.75 60.89
CA LYS A 6 -6.40 -31.95 59.84
C LYS A 6 -6.87 -32.87 58.70
N LYS A 7 -8.15 -32.73 58.32
CA LYS A 7 -8.72 -33.39 57.14
C LYS A 7 -8.18 -32.68 55.88
N ASP A 8 -7.53 -33.43 55.03
CA ASP A 8 -7.19 -33.03 53.67
C ASP A 8 -8.49 -32.85 52.84
N SER A 9 -8.67 -31.66 52.31
CA SER A 9 -9.72 -31.37 51.34
C SER A 9 -9.37 -32.03 49.99
N ALA A 10 -10.17 -32.99 49.58
CA ALA A 10 -10.06 -33.63 48.27
C ALA A 10 -10.16 -32.57 47.16
N GLN A 11 -9.08 -32.43 46.39
CA GLN A 11 -9.09 -31.71 45.14
C GLN A 11 -9.94 -32.48 44.14
N THR A 12 -10.99 -31.83 43.64
CA THR A 12 -11.79 -32.30 42.51
C THR A 12 -10.90 -32.40 41.27
N PRO A 13 -10.85 -33.53 40.55
CA PRO A 13 -10.03 -33.65 39.37
C PRO A 13 -10.58 -32.69 38.30
N VAL A 14 -9.69 -31.80 37.81
CA VAL A 14 -9.92 -30.97 36.62
C VAL A 14 -10.16 -31.96 35.47
N LYS A 15 -11.35 -31.93 34.88
CA LYS A 15 -11.63 -32.62 33.62
C LYS A 15 -10.61 -32.18 32.59
N GLN A 16 -9.67 -33.04 32.25
CA GLN A 16 -8.85 -32.89 31.04
C GLN A 16 -9.80 -32.78 29.86
N GLY A 17 -9.57 -31.76 29.01
CA GLY A 17 -10.35 -31.58 27.80
C GLY A 17 -10.33 -32.86 26.97
N ALA A 18 -11.47 -33.17 26.36
CA ALA A 18 -11.60 -34.29 25.46
C ALA A 18 -10.45 -34.20 24.42
N GLU A 19 -9.59 -35.21 24.39
CA GLU A 19 -8.67 -35.45 23.30
C GLU A 19 -9.52 -35.49 22.02
N GLU A 20 -9.28 -34.58 21.08
CA GLU A 20 -9.81 -34.69 19.74
C GLU A 20 -9.30 -36.04 19.20
N VAL A 21 -10.20 -36.99 19.04
CA VAL A 21 -9.92 -38.24 18.33
C VAL A 21 -9.51 -37.83 16.92
N ALA A 22 -8.23 -37.93 16.64
CA ALA A 22 -7.69 -37.64 15.31
C ALA A 22 -8.44 -38.55 14.32
N SER A 23 -9.29 -37.98 13.47
CA SER A 23 -9.98 -38.73 12.44
C SER A 23 -8.96 -39.38 11.52
N GLU A 24 -9.14 -40.66 11.17
CA GLU A 24 -8.25 -41.30 10.20
C GLU A 24 -8.12 -40.47 8.93
N PRO A 25 -6.90 -40.26 8.40
CA PRO A 25 -6.70 -39.45 7.22
C PRO A 25 -7.39 -40.10 6.01
N ASN A 26 -8.05 -39.23 5.19
CA ASN A 26 -8.65 -39.69 3.94
C ASN A 26 -7.58 -40.25 3.00
N LYS A 27 -7.79 -41.42 2.44
CA LYS A 27 -6.87 -42.06 1.50
C LYS A 27 -7.14 -41.53 0.08
N ILE A 28 -6.35 -40.57 -0.35
CA ILE A 28 -6.42 -40.05 -1.73
C ILE A 28 -5.33 -40.69 -2.59
N SER A 29 -5.69 -41.19 -3.77
CA SER A 29 -4.78 -41.83 -4.72
C SER A 29 -5.12 -41.41 -6.17
N ALA A 30 -4.31 -41.86 -7.13
CA ALA A 30 -4.56 -41.61 -8.55
C ALA A 30 -5.89 -42.23 -9.05
N SER A 31 -6.42 -43.21 -8.39
CA SER A 31 -7.70 -43.88 -8.72
C SER A 31 -8.89 -43.31 -7.94
N THR A 32 -8.70 -42.27 -7.14
CA THR A 32 -9.79 -41.66 -6.37
C THR A 32 -10.87 -41.11 -7.32
N PRO A 33 -12.15 -41.53 -7.20
CA PRO A 33 -13.23 -41.02 -8.04
C PRO A 33 -13.51 -39.55 -7.72
N TYR A 34 -13.97 -38.81 -8.73
CA TYR A 34 -14.34 -37.39 -8.59
C TYR A 34 -15.63 -37.09 -9.31
N ASP A 35 -16.33 -36.04 -8.86
CA ASP A 35 -17.51 -35.49 -9.52
C ASP A 35 -17.58 -33.95 -9.39
N PHE A 36 -18.60 -33.35 -10.01
CA PHE A 36 -18.88 -31.91 -9.95
C PHE A 36 -20.22 -31.60 -9.26
N ASN A 37 -20.65 -32.42 -8.33
CA ASN A 37 -21.95 -32.32 -7.64
C ASN A 37 -21.94 -31.30 -6.47
N GLY A 38 -20.77 -30.78 -6.10
CA GLY A 38 -20.63 -29.78 -5.04
C GLY A 38 -21.36 -28.48 -5.37
N LYS A 39 -22.41 -28.14 -4.58
CA LYS A 39 -23.23 -26.93 -4.80
C LYS A 39 -22.82 -25.80 -3.87
N ASN A 40 -22.79 -24.57 -4.40
CA ASN A 40 -22.56 -23.33 -3.65
C ASN A 40 -21.23 -23.30 -2.85
N LEU A 41 -20.22 -23.96 -3.37
CA LEU A 41 -18.85 -23.94 -2.81
C LEU A 41 -18.10 -22.75 -3.36
N THR A 42 -17.29 -22.10 -2.52
CA THR A 42 -16.41 -21.03 -2.86
C THR A 42 -15.04 -21.16 -2.15
N PRO A 43 -13.94 -20.90 -2.81
CA PRO A 43 -12.64 -20.79 -2.14
C PRO A 43 -12.42 -19.39 -1.53
N TYR A 44 -13.35 -18.46 -1.72
CA TYR A 44 -13.17 -17.03 -1.38
C TYR A 44 -14.01 -16.61 -0.17
N GLY A 45 -14.21 -17.49 0.80
CA GLY A 45 -15.01 -17.22 2.01
C GLY A 45 -14.58 -15.96 2.77
N GLY A 46 -13.29 -15.61 2.69
CA GLY A 46 -12.73 -14.39 3.29
C GLY A 46 -13.18 -13.07 2.65
N LEU A 47 -14.02 -13.09 1.62
CA LEU A 47 -14.66 -11.86 1.14
C LEU A 47 -15.73 -11.31 2.11
N LEU A 48 -16.22 -12.12 3.04
CA LEU A 48 -17.22 -11.66 4.01
C LEU A 48 -16.68 -10.53 4.93
N PRO A 49 -15.49 -10.60 5.52
CA PRO A 49 -14.89 -9.45 6.22
C PRO A 49 -14.73 -8.22 5.34
N VAL A 50 -14.28 -8.38 4.09
CA VAL A 50 -14.05 -7.27 3.16
C VAL A 50 -15.36 -6.51 2.89
N ILE A 51 -16.43 -7.23 2.57
CA ILE A 51 -17.71 -6.59 2.29
C ILE A 51 -18.35 -6.00 3.56
N THR A 52 -18.17 -6.65 4.73
CA THR A 52 -18.63 -6.12 6.01
C THR A 52 -17.96 -4.77 6.32
N LEU A 53 -16.65 -4.65 6.08
CA LEU A 53 -15.92 -3.39 6.22
C LEU A 53 -16.49 -2.31 5.30
N LEU A 54 -16.63 -2.63 4.01
CA LEU A 54 -17.07 -1.67 3.00
C LEU A 54 -18.51 -1.18 3.24
N GLU A 55 -19.42 -2.08 3.61
CA GLU A 55 -20.81 -1.73 3.90
C GLU A 55 -20.93 -0.85 5.15
N ASN A 56 -20.30 -1.25 6.26
CA ASN A 56 -20.39 -0.53 7.53
C ASN A 56 -19.71 0.85 7.48
N LEU A 57 -18.73 1.03 6.60
CA LEU A 57 -18.10 2.33 6.36
C LEU A 57 -18.77 3.14 5.25
N GLY A 58 -19.87 2.67 4.64
CA GLY A 58 -20.66 3.40 3.65
C GLY A 58 -19.97 3.61 2.31
N PHE A 59 -19.15 2.63 1.88
CA PHE A 59 -18.41 2.71 0.61
C PHE A 59 -19.31 2.86 -0.62
N GLN A 60 -20.49 2.19 -0.65
CA GLN A 60 -21.43 2.30 -1.75
C GLN A 60 -21.86 3.75 -1.95
N ALA A 61 -22.33 4.41 -0.90
CA ALA A 61 -22.78 5.81 -0.97
C ALA A 61 -21.65 6.75 -1.44
N LEU A 62 -20.41 6.51 -0.99
CA LEU A 62 -19.26 7.30 -1.45
C LEU A 62 -19.01 7.14 -2.96
N VAL A 63 -19.08 5.91 -3.47
CA VAL A 63 -18.91 5.66 -4.92
C VAL A 63 -20.02 6.32 -5.71
N GLU A 64 -21.28 6.13 -5.32
CA GLU A 64 -22.45 6.67 -6.02
C GLU A 64 -22.49 8.20 -6.04
N GLN A 65 -22.05 8.85 -4.96
CA GLN A 65 -22.00 10.31 -4.85
C GLN A 65 -20.79 10.93 -5.56
N THR A 66 -19.70 10.20 -5.73
CA THR A 66 -18.40 10.77 -6.15
C THR A 66 -18.06 10.38 -7.58
N VAL A 67 -18.23 9.09 -7.95
CA VAL A 67 -17.75 8.59 -9.25
C VAL A 67 -18.70 8.96 -10.38
N THR A 68 -18.14 9.54 -11.43
CA THR A 68 -18.90 9.94 -12.62
C THR A 68 -18.58 9.04 -13.81
N SER A 69 -19.61 8.66 -14.57
CA SER A 69 -19.45 7.90 -15.81
C SER A 69 -20.37 8.46 -16.90
N LYS A 70 -19.83 8.58 -18.10
CA LYS A 70 -20.60 8.99 -19.27
C LYS A 70 -21.66 7.97 -19.68
N ARG A 71 -21.38 6.69 -19.41
CA ARG A 71 -22.25 5.57 -19.77
C ARG A 71 -21.99 4.40 -18.84
N ILE A 72 -23.08 3.83 -18.32
CA ILE A 72 -23.02 2.61 -17.50
C ILE A 72 -23.59 1.47 -18.36
N PRO A 73 -22.86 0.34 -18.51
CA PRO A 73 -23.39 -0.85 -19.18
C PRO A 73 -24.62 -1.40 -18.43
N ARG A 74 -25.64 -1.88 -19.15
CA ARG A 74 -26.92 -2.34 -18.57
C ARG A 74 -26.82 -3.54 -17.63
N ALA A 75 -25.70 -4.26 -17.65
CA ALA A 75 -25.55 -5.53 -16.92
C ALA A 75 -25.48 -5.36 -15.38
N MET A 76 -24.99 -4.22 -14.90
CA MET A 76 -24.92 -3.85 -13.47
C MET A 76 -24.92 -2.32 -13.34
N ASP A 77 -25.20 -1.79 -12.14
CA ASP A 77 -24.98 -0.39 -11.84
C ASP A 77 -23.47 -0.05 -11.70
N LEU A 78 -23.16 1.24 -11.61
CA LEU A 78 -21.80 1.74 -11.52
C LEU A 78 -21.05 1.19 -10.30
N TYR A 79 -21.70 1.22 -9.13
CA TYR A 79 -21.10 0.74 -7.89
C TYR A 79 -20.69 -0.74 -7.98
N ARG A 80 -21.58 -1.60 -8.46
CA ARG A 80 -21.28 -3.04 -8.57
C ARG A 80 -20.17 -3.34 -9.56
N PHE A 81 -20.08 -2.57 -10.65
CA PHE A 81 -18.96 -2.69 -11.58
C PHE A 81 -17.63 -2.28 -10.93
N VAL A 82 -17.60 -1.14 -10.22
CA VAL A 82 -16.40 -0.68 -9.48
C VAL A 82 -16.02 -1.72 -8.44
N LEU A 83 -16.97 -2.15 -7.62
CA LEU A 83 -16.76 -3.18 -6.60
C LEU A 83 -16.25 -4.49 -7.21
N GLY A 84 -16.83 -4.94 -8.33
CA GLY A 84 -16.40 -6.16 -9.01
C GLY A 84 -14.96 -6.11 -9.51
N ILE A 85 -14.50 -4.95 -10.00
CA ILE A 85 -13.09 -4.75 -10.38
C ILE A 85 -12.19 -4.75 -9.14
N VAL A 86 -12.55 -4.01 -8.10
CA VAL A 86 -11.77 -3.93 -6.85
C VAL A 86 -11.64 -5.30 -6.18
N LEU A 87 -12.75 -6.05 -6.08
CA LEU A 87 -12.72 -7.41 -5.52
C LEU A 87 -11.91 -8.35 -6.41
N GLY A 88 -11.99 -8.22 -7.74
CA GLY A 88 -11.15 -8.99 -8.66
C GLY A 88 -9.66 -8.74 -8.43
N LEU A 89 -9.26 -7.48 -8.29
CA LEU A 89 -7.88 -7.09 -7.96
C LEU A 89 -7.47 -7.61 -6.58
N TYR A 90 -8.33 -7.47 -5.58
CA TYR A 90 -8.09 -7.96 -4.23
C TYR A 90 -7.93 -9.50 -4.19
N LEU A 91 -8.68 -10.23 -5.01
CA LEU A 91 -8.56 -11.69 -5.20
C LEU A 91 -7.28 -12.12 -5.95
N GLY A 92 -6.56 -11.20 -6.59
CA GLY A 92 -5.36 -11.50 -7.37
C GLY A 92 -5.59 -11.67 -8.86
N PHE A 93 -6.67 -11.11 -9.38
CA PHE A 93 -6.98 -11.08 -10.82
C PHE A 93 -6.70 -9.69 -11.41
N PRO A 94 -5.44 -9.36 -11.76
CA PRO A 94 -5.06 -8.00 -12.19
C PRO A 94 -5.59 -7.62 -13.57
N ARG A 95 -6.13 -8.57 -14.33
CA ARG A 95 -6.59 -8.33 -15.70
C ARG A 95 -8.09 -8.63 -15.85
N LEU A 96 -8.83 -7.73 -16.50
CA LEU A 96 -10.28 -7.85 -16.65
C LEU A 96 -10.74 -9.19 -17.26
N HIS A 97 -9.98 -9.79 -18.18
CA HIS A 97 -10.35 -11.06 -18.78
C HIS A 97 -10.30 -12.23 -17.77
N GLN A 98 -9.54 -12.11 -16.70
CA GLN A 98 -9.43 -13.14 -15.67
C GLN A 98 -10.68 -13.24 -14.80
N LEU A 99 -11.52 -12.18 -14.76
CA LEU A 99 -12.80 -12.22 -14.03
C LEU A 99 -13.74 -13.33 -14.53
N ARG A 100 -13.51 -13.87 -15.73
CA ARG A 100 -14.25 -15.03 -16.24
C ARG A 100 -14.07 -16.28 -15.36
N PHE A 101 -12.93 -16.45 -14.71
CA PHE A 101 -12.64 -17.60 -13.85
C PHE A 101 -13.47 -17.63 -12.57
N ILE A 102 -13.90 -16.46 -12.10
CA ILE A 102 -14.71 -16.29 -10.89
C ILE A 102 -16.14 -15.85 -11.19
N ALA A 103 -16.53 -15.88 -12.48
CA ALA A 103 -17.79 -15.29 -12.93
C ALA A 103 -19.06 -15.92 -12.33
N ARG A 104 -18.99 -17.12 -11.81
CA ARG A 104 -20.10 -17.85 -11.19
C ARG A 104 -19.85 -18.21 -9.72
N ASP A 105 -18.78 -17.66 -9.13
CA ASP A 105 -18.50 -17.90 -7.72
C ASP A 105 -19.67 -17.44 -6.85
N PRO A 106 -20.20 -18.27 -5.94
CA PRO A 106 -21.45 -17.98 -5.24
C PRO A 106 -21.33 -16.84 -4.22
N ILE A 107 -20.14 -16.61 -3.62
CA ILE A 107 -19.99 -15.46 -2.71
C ILE A 107 -19.88 -14.16 -3.50
N LEU A 108 -19.12 -14.15 -4.60
CA LEU A 108 -18.92 -12.97 -5.42
C LEU A 108 -20.23 -12.55 -6.12
N THR A 109 -20.96 -13.50 -6.70
CA THR A 109 -22.26 -13.24 -7.32
C THR A 109 -23.31 -12.80 -6.29
N GLY A 110 -23.24 -13.33 -5.07
CA GLY A 110 -24.09 -12.90 -3.95
C GLY A 110 -23.80 -11.45 -3.52
N ILE A 111 -22.54 -11.08 -3.38
CA ILE A 111 -22.11 -9.70 -3.06
C ILE A 111 -22.57 -8.73 -4.14
N LEU A 112 -22.35 -9.06 -5.40
CA LEU A 112 -22.70 -8.21 -6.55
C LEU A 112 -24.17 -8.30 -6.96
N LYS A 113 -24.98 -9.16 -6.32
CA LYS A 113 -26.42 -9.38 -6.58
C LYS A 113 -26.70 -9.66 -8.06
N VAL A 114 -25.91 -10.55 -8.66
CA VAL A 114 -26.04 -11.00 -10.05
C VAL A 114 -26.03 -12.53 -10.11
N SER A 115 -26.62 -13.12 -11.12
CA SER A 115 -26.57 -14.59 -11.34
C SER A 115 -25.21 -15.05 -11.88
N LYS A 116 -24.53 -14.15 -12.59
CA LYS A 116 -23.21 -14.36 -13.17
C LYS A 116 -22.56 -12.99 -13.41
N LEU A 117 -21.24 -12.88 -13.23
CA LEU A 117 -20.53 -11.66 -13.59
C LEU A 117 -20.66 -11.37 -15.08
N PRO A 118 -20.78 -10.09 -15.46
CA PRO A 118 -20.76 -9.68 -16.86
C PRO A 118 -19.47 -10.14 -17.56
N VAL A 119 -19.57 -10.30 -18.88
CA VAL A 119 -18.40 -10.63 -19.70
C VAL A 119 -17.37 -9.49 -19.71
N GLN A 120 -16.11 -9.85 -19.95
CA GLN A 120 -14.98 -8.89 -19.99
C GLN A 120 -15.29 -7.61 -20.76
N SER A 121 -15.95 -7.71 -21.92
CA SER A 121 -16.28 -6.54 -22.75
C SER A 121 -17.19 -5.52 -22.04
N SER A 122 -18.02 -5.95 -21.08
CA SER A 122 -18.84 -5.03 -20.28
C SER A 122 -18.00 -4.27 -19.28
N PHE A 123 -17.08 -4.94 -18.58
CA PHE A 123 -16.11 -4.29 -17.70
C PHE A 123 -15.22 -3.32 -18.49
N TRP A 124 -14.74 -3.75 -19.65
CA TRP A 124 -13.92 -2.91 -20.52
C TRP A 124 -14.67 -1.66 -20.99
N ARG A 125 -15.95 -1.80 -21.42
CA ARG A 125 -16.79 -0.65 -21.81
C ARG A 125 -17.00 0.31 -20.65
N LEU A 126 -17.20 -0.18 -19.43
CA LEU A 126 -17.30 0.70 -18.27
C LEU A 126 -15.99 1.46 -18.06
N VAL A 127 -14.86 0.77 -17.92
CA VAL A 127 -13.56 1.41 -17.62
C VAL A 127 -13.23 2.47 -18.67
N ASN A 128 -13.57 2.23 -19.96
CA ASN A 128 -13.41 3.21 -21.02
C ASN A 128 -14.45 4.36 -21.01
N ALA A 129 -15.61 4.16 -20.36
CA ALA A 129 -16.63 5.18 -20.20
C ALA A 129 -16.41 6.06 -18.97
N LEU A 130 -15.56 5.65 -18.04
CA LEU A 130 -15.22 6.44 -16.87
C LEU A 130 -14.55 7.76 -17.31
N HIS A 131 -14.97 8.85 -16.67
CA HIS A 131 -14.37 10.15 -16.94
C HIS A 131 -12.91 10.19 -16.50
N ARG A 132 -12.08 11.01 -17.19
CA ARG A 132 -10.66 11.19 -16.85
C ARG A 132 -10.42 11.62 -15.38
N ASN A 133 -11.41 12.25 -14.74
CA ASN A 133 -11.31 12.71 -13.36
C ASN A 133 -11.57 11.60 -12.33
N VAL A 134 -11.96 10.38 -12.75
CA VAL A 134 -12.28 9.28 -11.82
C VAL A 134 -11.07 8.91 -10.97
N ALA A 135 -9.86 8.97 -11.50
CA ALA A 135 -8.65 8.76 -10.70
C ALA A 135 -8.60 9.69 -9.47
N ARG A 136 -8.89 10.99 -9.64
CA ARG A 136 -8.96 11.96 -8.53
C ARG A 136 -10.16 11.71 -7.61
N GLN A 137 -11.30 11.33 -8.17
CA GLN A 137 -12.49 10.95 -7.40
C GLN A 137 -12.21 9.72 -6.51
N MET A 138 -11.46 8.74 -7.02
CA MET A 138 -11.02 7.58 -6.21
C MET A 138 -10.07 7.96 -5.08
N LEU A 139 -9.18 8.92 -5.28
CA LEU A 139 -8.34 9.47 -4.20
C LEU A 139 -9.18 10.14 -3.11
N THR A 140 -10.22 10.89 -3.47
CA THR A 140 -11.19 11.46 -2.51
C THR A 140 -11.89 10.35 -1.72
N ILE A 141 -12.37 9.30 -2.40
CA ILE A 141 -12.99 8.14 -1.74
C ILE A 141 -12.03 7.47 -0.77
N MET A 142 -10.79 7.20 -1.20
CA MET A 142 -9.78 6.56 -0.34
C MET A 142 -9.43 7.41 0.88
N ARG A 143 -9.35 8.74 0.74
CA ARG A 143 -9.17 9.65 1.86
C ARG A 143 -10.31 9.52 2.87
N THR A 144 -11.55 9.65 2.42
CA THR A 144 -12.74 9.55 3.28
C THR A 144 -12.84 8.18 3.94
N MET A 145 -12.54 7.11 3.21
CA MET A 145 -12.50 5.75 3.77
C MET A 145 -11.43 5.61 4.84
N ARG A 146 -10.22 6.16 4.63
CA ARG A 146 -9.14 6.17 5.63
C ARG A 146 -9.57 6.86 6.91
N GLU A 147 -10.16 8.05 6.81
CA GLU A 147 -10.66 8.79 7.99
C GLU A 147 -11.66 7.95 8.78
N ARG A 148 -12.61 7.30 8.09
CA ARG A 148 -13.59 6.40 8.71
C ARG A 148 -12.97 5.14 9.32
N VAL A 149 -11.99 4.55 8.64
CA VAL A 149 -11.24 3.38 9.14
C VAL A 149 -10.47 3.75 10.40
N TRP A 150 -9.73 4.86 10.38
CA TRP A 150 -8.95 5.28 11.55
C TRP A 150 -9.83 5.55 12.76
N GLU A 151 -10.96 6.22 12.55
CA GLU A 151 -11.94 6.43 13.62
C GLU A 151 -12.50 5.11 14.15
N ALA A 152 -13.02 4.24 13.27
CA ALA A 152 -13.65 2.97 13.65
C ALA A 152 -12.66 1.95 14.26
N ALA A 153 -11.40 1.95 13.79
CA ALA A 153 -10.34 1.12 14.32
C ALA A 153 -9.58 1.75 15.49
N ASN A 154 -10.00 2.94 15.96
CA ASN A 154 -9.34 3.69 17.03
C ASN A 154 -7.84 3.89 16.79
N VAL A 155 -7.49 4.31 15.56
CA VAL A 155 -6.11 4.67 15.18
C VAL A 155 -5.87 6.11 15.63
N LYS A 156 -4.93 6.30 16.55
CA LYS A 156 -4.57 7.61 17.11
C LYS A 156 -3.12 7.93 16.79
N LEU A 157 -2.85 8.27 15.53
CA LEU A 157 -1.52 8.70 15.09
C LEU A 157 -1.50 10.23 14.97
N GLU A 158 -0.85 10.89 15.93
CA GLU A 158 -0.59 12.32 15.87
C GLU A 158 0.67 12.65 15.07
N VAL A 159 1.56 11.69 14.94
CA VAL A 159 2.81 11.77 14.18
C VAL A 159 2.78 10.71 13.11
N VAL A 160 3.02 11.09 11.87
CA VAL A 160 3.12 10.14 10.74
C VAL A 160 4.38 10.37 9.93
N THR A 161 4.93 9.28 9.43
CA THR A 161 6.02 9.30 8.45
C THR A 161 5.47 8.96 7.07
N ILE A 162 5.72 9.81 6.10
CA ILE A 162 5.36 9.59 4.70
C ILE A 162 6.60 9.25 3.88
N ASP A 163 6.51 8.13 3.18
CA ASP A 163 7.55 7.65 2.28
C ASP A 163 7.10 7.87 0.83
N THR A 164 7.80 8.74 0.12
CA THR A 164 7.53 9.05 -1.28
C THR A 164 8.57 8.43 -2.20
N ASP A 165 8.10 7.77 -3.25
CA ASP A 165 8.97 7.14 -4.24
C ASP A 165 8.31 7.07 -5.62
N THR A 166 9.12 6.74 -6.63
CA THR A 166 8.65 6.45 -7.99
C THR A 166 8.88 4.99 -8.34
N THR A 167 8.08 4.46 -9.25
CA THR A 167 8.34 3.14 -9.84
C THR A 167 8.28 3.22 -11.35
N VAL A 168 8.86 2.24 -12.04
CA VAL A 168 8.91 2.19 -13.50
C VAL A 168 8.09 1.02 -14.00
N HIS A 169 7.05 1.30 -14.78
CA HIS A 169 6.25 0.28 -15.46
C HIS A 169 6.65 0.24 -16.93
N THR A 170 7.44 -0.76 -17.33
CA THR A 170 7.83 -0.96 -18.72
C THR A 170 6.61 -1.31 -19.58
N LEU A 171 6.46 -0.66 -20.71
CA LEU A 171 5.36 -0.86 -21.65
C LEU A 171 5.82 -1.66 -22.85
N TYR A 172 5.05 -2.68 -23.18
CA TYR A 172 5.34 -3.58 -24.33
C TYR A 172 4.39 -3.35 -25.51
N GLY A 173 3.46 -2.39 -25.39
CA GLY A 173 2.47 -2.06 -26.43
C GLY A 173 2.47 -0.59 -26.80
N GLN A 174 1.41 -0.16 -27.51
CA GLN A 174 1.23 1.20 -28.02
C GLN A 174 0.42 2.07 -27.03
N GLN A 175 0.67 1.93 -25.72
CA GLN A 175 -0.02 2.73 -24.71
C GLN A 175 0.32 4.22 -24.86
N MET A 176 -0.73 5.06 -24.85
CA MET A 176 -0.60 6.52 -24.87
C MET A 176 0.10 7.00 -23.59
N GLY A 177 0.87 8.06 -23.70
CA GLY A 177 1.62 8.64 -22.58
C GLY A 177 2.92 7.90 -22.23
N GLY A 178 3.18 6.73 -22.83
CA GLY A 178 4.44 6.02 -22.67
C GLY A 178 5.62 6.80 -23.28
N ARG A 179 6.69 7.02 -22.50
CA ARG A 179 7.90 7.73 -22.91
C ARG A 179 9.15 6.86 -22.73
N LYS A 180 10.17 7.13 -23.54
CA LYS A 180 11.52 6.59 -23.35
C LYS A 180 12.24 7.50 -22.34
N GLY A 181 12.12 7.19 -21.05
CA GLY A 181 12.76 7.92 -19.97
C GLY A 181 13.70 7.00 -19.18
N TYR A 182 13.89 7.32 -17.89
CA TYR A 182 14.69 6.52 -16.99
C TYR A 182 14.04 5.14 -16.79
N ASN A 183 14.66 4.11 -17.35
CA ASN A 183 14.24 2.72 -17.22
C ASN A 183 15.49 1.83 -17.12
N PRO A 184 16.09 1.68 -15.94
CA PRO A 184 17.36 1.01 -15.77
C PRO A 184 17.32 -0.48 -16.14
N LYS A 185 16.19 -1.15 -15.89
CA LYS A 185 16.02 -2.58 -16.19
C LYS A 185 15.78 -2.86 -17.67
N ASN A 186 15.20 -1.93 -18.41
CA ASN A 186 14.81 -2.08 -19.81
C ASN A 186 15.16 -0.81 -20.59
N LYS A 187 16.47 -0.52 -20.74
CA LYS A 187 16.97 0.67 -21.42
C LYS A 187 16.34 0.84 -22.82
N GLY A 188 15.90 2.07 -23.14
CA GLY A 188 15.28 2.42 -24.42
C GLY A 188 13.83 1.97 -24.62
N LYS A 189 13.23 1.18 -23.71
CA LYS A 189 11.80 0.86 -23.77
C LYS A 189 10.95 2.02 -23.23
N LYS A 190 9.75 2.17 -23.81
CA LYS A 190 8.75 3.09 -23.27
C LYS A 190 8.29 2.64 -21.87
N SER A 191 8.01 3.56 -20.99
CA SER A 191 7.51 3.29 -19.65
C SER A 191 6.52 4.34 -19.17
N TYR A 192 5.79 4.00 -18.12
CA TYR A 192 5.19 4.94 -17.19
C TYR A 192 6.09 5.06 -15.95
N GLN A 193 6.03 6.21 -15.30
CA GLN A 193 6.77 6.46 -14.05
C GLN A 193 5.84 7.08 -13.00
N PRO A 194 4.95 6.27 -12.38
CA PRO A 194 4.07 6.76 -11.33
C PRO A 194 4.87 7.22 -10.10
N MET A 195 4.32 8.22 -9.39
CA MET A 195 4.73 8.62 -8.05
C MET A 195 3.72 8.11 -7.04
N LEU A 196 4.20 7.59 -5.92
CA LEU A 196 3.37 7.05 -4.85
C LEU A 196 3.91 7.48 -3.49
N THR A 197 2.99 7.69 -2.55
CA THR A 197 3.33 7.94 -1.15
C THR A 197 2.53 7.03 -0.23
N PHE A 198 3.23 6.48 0.76
CA PHE A 198 2.68 5.61 1.79
C PHE A 198 2.91 6.20 3.18
N ILE A 199 2.01 5.88 4.12
CA ILE A 199 2.26 6.09 5.56
C ILE A 199 3.10 4.93 6.06
N ALA A 200 4.24 5.21 6.68
CA ALA A 200 5.16 4.17 7.14
C ALA A 200 4.57 3.31 8.28
N GLU A 201 3.77 3.90 9.16
CA GLU A 201 3.20 3.24 10.34
C GLU A 201 2.07 2.27 9.97
N THR A 202 1.13 2.70 9.10
CA THR A 202 -0.04 1.90 8.72
C THR A 202 0.13 1.15 7.41
N ARG A 203 1.21 1.41 6.69
CA ARG A 203 1.51 0.87 5.35
C ARG A 203 0.52 1.28 4.26
N GLU A 204 -0.43 2.16 4.57
CA GLU A 204 -1.44 2.63 3.64
C GLU A 204 -0.86 3.49 2.53
N TYR A 205 -1.34 3.28 1.31
CA TYR A 205 -1.16 4.23 0.24
C TYR A 205 -2.00 5.48 0.49
N VAL A 206 -1.37 6.66 0.45
CA VAL A 206 -2.03 7.95 0.69
C VAL A 206 -2.45 8.60 -0.60
N TRP A 207 -1.48 8.80 -1.48
CA TRP A 207 -1.62 9.55 -2.72
C TRP A 207 -0.64 9.07 -3.77
N GLY A 208 -1.02 9.23 -5.02
CA GLY A 208 -0.15 9.00 -6.17
C GLY A 208 -0.91 9.09 -7.46
N GLU A 209 -0.18 9.10 -8.54
CA GLU A 209 -0.77 9.18 -9.88
C GLU A 209 0.05 8.42 -10.90
N LEU A 210 -0.65 7.89 -11.90
CA LEU A 210 0.00 7.37 -13.09
C LEU A 210 0.56 8.55 -13.88
N ARG A 211 1.85 8.49 -14.20
CA ARG A 211 2.56 9.50 -14.97
C ARG A 211 3.17 8.90 -16.23
N ASN A 212 3.43 9.76 -17.22
CA ASN A 212 4.24 9.38 -18.37
C ASN A 212 5.66 8.93 -17.91
N GLY A 213 6.44 8.37 -18.82
CA GLY A 213 7.78 7.87 -18.49
C GLY A 213 8.85 8.96 -18.32
N ASP A 214 8.49 10.24 -18.37
CA ASP A 214 9.42 11.35 -18.17
C ASP A 214 9.70 11.55 -16.68
N ARG A 215 10.91 12.02 -16.37
CA ARG A 215 11.26 12.41 -15.01
C ARG A 215 10.31 13.53 -14.52
N PRO A 216 9.82 13.47 -13.27
CA PRO A 216 9.00 14.55 -12.74
C PRO A 216 9.77 15.88 -12.67
N SER A 217 9.10 16.98 -12.99
CA SER A 217 9.61 18.31 -12.74
C SER A 217 9.53 18.66 -11.25
N GLY A 218 10.31 19.65 -10.79
CA GLY A 218 10.23 20.15 -9.43
C GLY A 218 8.81 20.51 -9.03
N LYS A 219 8.11 21.30 -9.86
CA LYS A 219 6.71 21.65 -9.63
C LYS A 219 5.79 20.43 -9.43
N GLN A 220 5.94 19.40 -10.25
CA GLN A 220 5.13 18.17 -10.11
C GLN A 220 5.43 17.44 -8.80
N ILE A 221 6.68 17.47 -8.35
CA ILE A 221 7.09 16.90 -7.06
C ILE A 221 6.49 17.71 -5.91
N GLY A 222 6.61 19.05 -5.94
CA GLY A 222 6.01 19.91 -4.91
C GLY A 222 4.50 19.75 -4.83
N ASP A 223 3.79 19.77 -5.97
CA ASP A 223 2.34 19.57 -6.05
C ASP A 223 1.92 18.18 -5.50
N HIS A 224 2.74 17.14 -5.74
CA HIS A 224 2.50 15.81 -5.19
C HIS A 224 2.61 15.82 -3.66
N ILE A 225 3.67 16.41 -3.09
CA ILE A 225 3.88 16.48 -1.64
C ILE A 225 2.75 17.28 -0.97
N ARG A 226 2.34 18.42 -1.54
CA ARG A 226 1.19 19.21 -1.06
C ARG A 226 -0.08 18.37 -1.02
N SER A 227 -0.33 17.60 -2.10
CA SER A 227 -1.49 16.71 -2.18
C SER A 227 -1.47 15.62 -1.13
N VAL A 228 -0.30 15.04 -0.87
CA VAL A 228 -0.10 14.01 0.17
C VAL A 228 -0.41 14.59 1.55
N CYS A 229 0.21 15.71 1.91
CA CYS A 229 0.01 16.35 3.21
C CYS A 229 -1.46 16.75 3.42
N ALA A 230 -2.13 17.29 2.41
CA ALA A 230 -3.55 17.64 2.45
C ALA A 230 -4.48 16.41 2.53
N ALA A 231 -4.03 15.22 2.14
CA ALA A 231 -4.81 13.99 2.16
C ALA A 231 -4.69 13.20 3.48
N LEU A 232 -3.83 13.62 4.40
CA LEU A 232 -3.70 13.00 5.72
C LEU A 232 -4.92 13.28 6.59
N PRO A 233 -5.27 12.38 7.53
CA PRO A 233 -6.35 12.60 8.47
C PRO A 233 -6.13 13.85 9.37
N PRO A 234 -7.18 14.56 9.73
CA PRO A 234 -7.06 15.84 10.49
C PRO A 234 -6.47 15.69 11.92
N GLY A 235 -6.40 14.47 12.45
CA GLY A 235 -5.76 14.17 13.74
C GLY A 235 -4.23 14.16 13.70
N VAL A 236 -3.62 14.17 12.50
CA VAL A 236 -2.17 14.22 12.33
C VAL A 236 -1.67 15.64 12.63
N LYS A 237 -0.76 15.77 13.60
CA LYS A 237 -0.19 17.05 14.06
C LYS A 237 1.22 17.28 13.51
N GLN A 238 2.01 16.21 13.35
CA GLN A 238 3.38 16.27 12.86
C GLN A 238 3.60 15.28 11.73
N ILE A 239 4.18 15.76 10.65
CA ILE A 239 4.52 14.97 9.47
C ILE A 239 6.04 14.89 9.35
N TYR A 240 6.55 13.69 9.06
CA TYR A 240 7.92 13.45 8.66
C TYR A 240 7.94 12.89 7.25
N GLY A 241 8.70 13.52 6.34
CA GLY A 241 8.82 13.10 4.96
C GLY A 241 10.17 12.43 4.68
N ARG A 242 10.15 11.31 3.94
CA ARG A 242 11.37 10.67 3.40
C ARG A 242 11.23 10.48 1.91
N ALA A 243 12.26 10.88 1.15
CA ALA A 243 12.24 10.72 -0.29
C ALA A 243 13.66 10.45 -0.85
N ASP A 244 13.72 9.80 -2.01
CA ASP A 244 14.99 9.51 -2.67
C ASP A 244 15.56 10.74 -3.42
N SER A 245 16.69 10.56 -4.07
CA SER A 245 17.38 11.61 -4.83
C SER A 245 16.60 12.09 -6.06
N GLY A 246 15.56 11.39 -6.47
CA GLY A 246 14.62 11.82 -7.51
C GLY A 246 13.83 13.06 -7.09
N PHE A 247 13.60 13.21 -5.79
CA PHE A 247 12.84 14.28 -5.15
C PHE A 247 13.72 15.44 -4.65
N TYR A 248 15.02 15.40 -4.90
CA TYR A 248 15.93 16.45 -4.50
C TYR A 248 15.77 17.70 -5.37
N CYS A 249 14.90 18.60 -4.95
CA CYS A 249 14.63 19.89 -5.58
C CYS A 249 14.03 20.87 -4.56
N TRP A 250 14.09 22.18 -4.90
CA TRP A 250 13.54 23.24 -4.05
C TRP A 250 12.04 23.08 -3.81
N ASP A 251 11.28 22.81 -4.87
CA ASP A 251 9.81 22.66 -4.76
C ASP A 251 9.38 21.57 -3.75
N ALA A 252 10.19 20.52 -3.57
CA ALA A 252 9.90 19.49 -2.58
C ALA A 252 10.09 20.03 -1.16
N VAL A 253 11.18 20.75 -0.94
CA VAL A 253 11.49 21.34 0.38
C VAL A 253 10.45 22.39 0.75
N GLU A 254 10.13 23.29 -0.17
CA GLU A 254 9.10 24.31 -0.01
C GLU A 254 7.73 23.68 0.33
N ALA A 255 7.35 22.61 -0.34
CA ALA A 255 6.10 21.91 -0.07
C ALA A 255 6.07 21.27 1.34
N TYR A 256 7.18 20.71 1.83
CA TYR A 256 7.26 20.24 3.21
C TYR A 256 7.14 21.38 4.21
N GLU A 257 7.79 22.50 3.95
CA GLU A 257 7.74 23.69 4.84
C GLU A 257 6.33 24.28 4.96
N GLU A 258 5.59 24.38 3.84
CA GLU A 258 4.21 24.88 3.83
C GLU A 258 3.30 24.10 4.80
N PHE A 259 3.59 22.83 5.03
CA PHE A 259 2.84 21.96 5.95
C PHE A 259 3.55 21.74 7.29
N HIS A 260 4.60 22.50 7.60
CA HIS A 260 5.42 22.34 8.81
C HIS A 260 5.93 20.90 8.99
N ALA A 261 6.10 20.18 7.88
CA ALA A 261 6.59 18.82 7.90
C ALA A 261 8.13 18.80 8.00
N ARG A 262 8.65 17.92 8.85
CA ARG A 262 10.07 17.60 8.89
C ARG A 262 10.43 16.66 7.74
N PHE A 263 11.63 16.74 7.22
CA PHE A 263 12.00 15.91 6.08
C PHE A 263 13.45 15.44 6.07
N VAL A 264 13.69 14.32 5.40
CA VAL A 264 15.03 13.86 4.99
C VAL A 264 14.95 13.40 3.53
N ILE A 265 15.67 14.07 2.65
CA ILE A 265 15.74 13.75 1.22
C ILE A 265 17.18 13.36 0.88
N CYS A 266 17.39 12.24 0.19
CA CYS A 266 18.71 11.89 -0.32
C CYS A 266 19.14 12.95 -1.37
N ALA A 267 20.29 13.57 -1.16
CA ALA A 267 20.78 14.59 -2.05
C ALA A 267 21.40 13.98 -3.31
N ARG A 268 21.15 14.65 -4.45
CA ARG A 268 21.85 14.31 -5.70
C ARG A 268 23.26 14.89 -5.66
N LYS A 269 24.23 14.05 -5.97
CA LYS A 269 25.65 14.47 -6.06
C LYS A 269 25.85 15.34 -7.30
N THR A 270 25.85 16.66 -7.12
CA THR A 270 26.26 17.63 -8.13
C THR A 270 27.76 17.95 -7.97
N SER A 271 28.42 18.41 -9.02
CA SER A 271 29.85 18.77 -8.96
C SER A 271 30.15 19.77 -7.84
N ARG A 272 29.27 20.79 -7.64
CA ARG A 272 29.40 21.78 -6.57
C ARG A 272 29.23 21.16 -5.16
N LEU A 273 28.28 20.24 -4.99
CA LEU A 273 28.12 19.54 -3.71
C LEU A 273 29.32 18.66 -3.42
N VAL A 274 29.87 17.97 -4.42
CA VAL A 274 31.08 17.16 -4.27
C VAL A 274 32.29 18.05 -3.91
N GLU A 275 32.43 19.21 -4.51
CA GLU A 275 33.47 20.18 -4.16
C GLU A 275 33.32 20.66 -2.70
N GLN A 276 32.09 20.97 -2.27
CA GLN A 276 31.82 21.32 -0.87
C GLN A 276 32.21 20.18 0.08
N LEU A 277 31.94 18.92 -0.27
CA LEU A 277 32.31 17.74 0.54
C LEU A 277 33.83 17.55 0.69
N ARG A 278 34.64 18.10 -0.22
CA ARG A 278 36.11 18.10 -0.11
C ARG A 278 36.64 19.12 0.90
N GLN A 279 35.85 20.18 1.13
CA GLN A 279 36.26 21.33 1.97
C GLN A 279 35.77 21.21 3.41
N VAL A 280 34.73 20.39 3.69
CA VAL A 280 34.19 20.22 5.02
C VAL A 280 35.06 19.34 5.90
N GLU A 281 35.04 19.61 7.20
CA GLU A 281 35.71 18.78 8.20
C GLU A 281 34.91 17.50 8.44
N TRP A 282 35.59 16.36 8.38
CA TRP A 282 35.04 15.03 8.60
C TRP A 282 35.40 14.49 9.97
N MET A 283 34.44 14.00 10.71
CA MET A 283 34.60 13.34 12.00
C MET A 283 34.44 11.83 11.84
N PRO A 284 35.09 11.01 12.70
CA PRO A 284 34.80 9.58 12.76
C PRO A 284 33.29 9.32 12.99
N SER A 285 32.75 8.26 12.37
CA SER A 285 31.33 7.89 12.50
C SER A 285 31.15 6.61 13.31
N PRO A 286 31.20 6.65 14.65
CA PRO A 286 31.17 5.45 15.48
C PRO A 286 29.79 4.77 15.58
N LYS A 287 28.75 5.44 15.14
CA LYS A 287 27.35 4.95 15.24
C LYS A 287 26.71 4.59 13.89
N THR A 288 27.49 4.66 12.80
CA THR A 288 27.02 4.24 11.47
C THR A 288 28.02 3.25 10.87
N ASP A 289 27.71 2.71 9.70
CA ASP A 289 28.60 1.85 8.92
C ASP A 289 29.65 2.62 8.08
N ALA A 290 29.65 3.95 8.17
CA ALA A 290 30.56 4.82 7.43
C ALA A 290 31.90 5.02 8.19
N GLY A 291 32.99 5.27 7.45
CA GLY A 291 34.27 5.61 8.05
C GLY A 291 34.30 7.02 8.67
N ALA A 292 33.53 7.96 8.09
CA ALA A 292 33.42 9.31 8.61
C ALA A 292 32.07 9.94 8.30
N GLU A 293 31.70 10.95 9.10
CA GLU A 293 30.44 11.71 8.94
C GLU A 293 30.70 13.20 9.12
N CYS A 294 29.81 14.02 8.52
CA CYS A 294 29.82 15.46 8.75
C CYS A 294 28.41 16.04 8.60
N ALA A 295 28.21 17.22 9.18
CA ALA A 295 27.03 18.04 8.94
C ALA A 295 27.46 19.49 8.65
N PHE A 296 26.86 20.09 7.64
CA PHE A 296 27.18 21.44 7.19
C PHE A 296 25.95 22.11 6.60
N TYR A 297 25.99 23.43 6.49
CA TYR A 297 24.97 24.18 5.77
C TYR A 297 25.43 24.47 4.35
N TYR A 298 24.58 24.19 3.40
CA TYR A 298 24.86 24.41 1.98
C TYR A 298 23.60 24.88 1.24
N GLN A 299 23.78 25.81 0.32
CA GLN A 299 22.73 26.31 -0.56
C GLN A 299 22.95 25.80 -1.97
N PRO A 300 22.15 24.82 -2.45
CA PRO A 300 22.18 24.40 -3.85
C PRO A 300 21.78 25.51 -4.81
N ASP A 301 22.22 25.41 -6.06
CA ASP A 301 21.80 26.35 -7.10
C ASP A 301 20.28 26.35 -7.27
N GLY A 302 19.70 27.53 -7.33
CA GLY A 302 18.26 27.74 -7.48
C GLY A 302 17.43 27.54 -6.21
N TRP A 303 18.08 27.29 -5.06
CA TRP A 303 17.41 27.27 -3.77
C TRP A 303 17.40 28.67 -3.13
N SER A 304 16.31 29.04 -2.46
CA SER A 304 16.18 30.38 -1.87
C SER A 304 17.04 30.59 -0.62
N ARG A 305 17.45 29.50 0.07
CA ARG A 305 18.24 29.57 1.29
C ARG A 305 19.04 28.28 1.53
N PRO A 306 20.09 28.33 2.40
CA PRO A 306 20.85 27.14 2.77
C PRO A 306 20.02 26.23 3.68
N TYR A 307 20.31 24.91 3.60
CA TYR A 307 19.81 23.86 4.47
C TYR A 307 20.94 23.09 5.11
N ARG A 308 20.58 22.34 6.15
CA ARG A 308 21.49 21.37 6.76
C ARG A 308 21.65 20.16 5.85
N PHE A 309 22.89 19.86 5.50
CA PHE A 309 23.29 18.62 4.87
C PHE A 309 23.99 17.72 5.86
N VAL A 310 23.65 16.44 5.82
CA VAL A 310 24.29 15.37 6.57
C VAL A 310 24.94 14.44 5.55
N ALA A 311 26.21 14.17 5.72
CA ALA A 311 26.96 13.33 4.79
C ALA A 311 27.73 12.23 5.50
N LEU A 312 27.75 11.06 4.86
CA LEU A 312 28.54 9.90 5.22
C LEU A 312 29.58 9.65 4.14
N ARG A 313 30.79 9.29 4.57
CA ARG A 313 31.93 8.98 3.71
C ARG A 313 32.37 7.53 3.91
N TYR A 314 32.43 6.77 2.82
CA TYR A 314 32.89 5.39 2.79
C TYR A 314 34.12 5.28 1.91
N GLU A 315 35.08 4.46 2.30
CA GLU A 315 36.16 4.10 1.41
C GLU A 315 35.66 3.16 0.32
N LYS A 316 36.07 3.42 -0.92
CA LYS A 316 35.75 2.52 -2.04
C LYS A 316 36.62 1.29 -1.95
N THR A 317 36.05 0.13 -2.15
CA THR A 317 36.76 -1.12 -2.34
C THR A 317 37.60 -1.06 -3.63
N ARG A 318 38.60 -1.93 -3.74
CA ARG A 318 39.42 -2.03 -4.96
C ARG A 318 38.54 -2.33 -6.20
N GLN A 319 37.60 -3.23 -6.08
CA GLN A 319 36.68 -3.60 -7.15
C GLN A 319 35.79 -2.41 -7.57
N GLU A 320 35.25 -1.63 -6.65
CA GLU A 320 34.46 -0.43 -6.94
C GLU A 320 35.28 0.68 -7.63
N ARG A 321 36.60 0.74 -7.39
CA ARG A 321 37.50 1.65 -8.10
C ARG A 321 37.75 1.19 -9.54
N GLU A 322 37.93 -0.10 -9.74
CA GLU A 322 38.19 -0.72 -11.05
C GLU A 322 36.95 -0.68 -11.96
N GLU A 323 35.74 -0.82 -11.43
CA GLU A 323 34.47 -0.77 -12.18
C GLU A 323 34.06 0.66 -12.62
N GLU A 324 34.55 1.71 -11.97
CA GLU A 324 34.25 3.10 -12.30
C GLU A 324 35.18 3.71 -13.38
N GLU A 325 36.16 3.00 -13.92
CA GLU A 325 37.08 3.45 -15.00
C GLU A 325 36.59 3.09 -16.42
N PRO A 326 35.66 3.85 -17.03
CA PRO A 326 35.65 3.98 -18.47
C PRO A 326 36.64 5.06 -18.85
N GLU A 327 37.45 4.81 -19.83
CA GLU A 327 38.56 5.62 -20.40
C GLU A 327 38.24 7.12 -20.64
N GLN A 328 37.03 7.57 -20.51
CA GLN A 328 36.56 8.93 -20.78
C GLN A 328 36.55 9.88 -19.56
N TYR A 329 36.82 9.42 -18.35
CA TYR A 329 36.78 10.21 -17.11
C TYR A 329 38.12 10.40 -16.39
N GLN A 330 39.23 10.18 -17.06
CA GLN A 330 40.60 10.38 -16.50
C GLN A 330 40.94 11.87 -16.20
N LEU A 331 40.05 12.83 -16.45
CA LEU A 331 40.25 14.25 -16.15
C LEU A 331 39.88 14.66 -14.72
N PHE A 332 39.21 13.80 -13.96
CA PHE A 332 38.91 14.06 -12.55
C PHE A 332 39.52 12.93 -11.70
N GLU A 333 40.36 13.27 -10.72
CA GLU A 333 40.85 12.32 -9.71
C GLU A 333 39.71 11.44 -9.24
N THR A 334 39.80 10.12 -9.49
CA THR A 334 38.85 9.12 -8.98
C THR A 334 38.86 9.26 -7.46
N SER A 335 37.77 9.79 -6.90
CA SER A 335 37.64 9.98 -5.48
C SER A 335 37.81 8.63 -4.78
N GLN A 336 38.75 8.53 -3.85
CA GLN A 336 38.93 7.32 -3.02
C GLN A 336 37.69 6.98 -2.21
N TYR A 337 36.74 7.92 -2.14
CA TYR A 337 35.60 7.85 -1.28
C TYR A 337 34.28 7.86 -2.10
N LYS A 338 33.30 7.14 -1.60
CA LYS A 338 31.89 7.29 -1.98
C LYS A 338 31.15 8.04 -0.87
N TYR A 339 30.20 8.86 -1.27
CA TYR A 339 29.44 9.70 -0.35
C TYR A 339 27.95 9.32 -0.40
N ARG A 340 27.31 9.32 0.76
CA ARG A 340 25.87 9.33 0.91
C ARG A 340 25.46 10.63 1.61
N VAL A 341 24.63 11.42 0.97
CA VAL A 341 24.35 12.79 1.43
C VAL A 341 22.84 12.97 1.53
N PHE A 342 22.40 13.63 2.57
CA PHE A 342 21.01 13.95 2.83
C PHE A 342 20.86 15.44 3.10
N VAL A 343 19.77 16.03 2.61
CA VAL A 343 19.30 17.34 3.04
C VAL A 343 18.15 17.16 4.00
N THR A 344 18.12 17.96 5.05
CA THR A 344 17.13 17.88 6.13
C THR A 344 16.96 19.22 6.83
N ASP A 345 15.79 19.42 7.40
CA ASP A 345 15.50 20.51 8.36
C ASP A 345 15.59 20.03 9.83
N MET A 346 15.82 18.73 10.05
CA MET A 346 15.95 18.15 11.38
C MET A 346 17.27 18.55 12.03
N SER A 347 17.24 18.89 13.32
CA SER A 347 18.42 19.20 14.14
C SER A 347 19.03 17.98 14.82
N ASP A 348 18.43 16.82 14.67
CA ASP A 348 18.82 15.57 15.29
C ASP A 348 20.28 15.17 14.98
N PRO A 349 20.92 14.33 15.82
CA PRO A 349 22.24 13.80 15.55
C PRO A 349 22.32 13.06 14.20
N ILE A 350 23.49 13.08 13.57
CA ILE A 350 23.71 12.50 12.23
C ILE A 350 23.25 11.06 12.16
N TYR A 351 23.63 10.22 13.13
CA TYR A 351 23.24 8.81 13.17
C TYR A 351 21.72 8.61 13.18
N PHE A 352 20.97 9.50 13.85
CA PHE A 352 19.52 9.42 13.89
C PHE A 352 18.90 9.77 12.53
N VAL A 353 19.36 10.85 11.87
CA VAL A 353 18.91 11.25 10.53
C VAL A 353 19.16 10.11 9.53
N VAL A 354 20.33 9.49 9.60
CA VAL A 354 20.70 8.36 8.73
C VAL A 354 19.85 7.12 9.02
N TRP A 355 19.67 6.78 10.29
CA TRP A 355 18.82 5.67 10.71
C TRP A 355 17.38 5.91 10.25
N PHE A 356 16.85 7.10 10.50
CA PHE A 356 15.50 7.48 10.13
C PHE A 356 15.30 7.36 8.61
N TYR A 357 16.22 7.89 7.82
CA TYR A 357 16.14 7.72 6.36
C TYR A 357 16.22 6.26 5.93
N SER A 358 17.05 5.45 6.57
CA SER A 358 17.26 4.05 6.19
C SER A 358 16.00 3.19 6.34
N GLN A 359 15.08 3.58 7.23
CA GLN A 359 13.77 2.92 7.36
C GLN A 359 12.89 3.08 6.10
N ARG A 360 13.20 4.03 5.19
CA ARG A 360 12.51 4.21 3.90
C ARG A 360 12.58 2.98 3.00
N GLY A 361 13.55 2.09 3.17
CA GLY A 361 13.61 0.82 2.43
C GLY A 361 12.32 -0.02 2.51
N GLY A 362 11.49 0.23 3.53
CA GLY A 362 10.14 -0.33 3.62
C GLY A 362 9.23 0.06 2.46
N ALA A 363 9.30 1.30 1.95
CA ALA A 363 8.44 1.78 0.86
C ALA A 363 8.65 1.03 -0.46
N GLU A 364 9.89 0.65 -0.77
CA GLU A 364 10.20 -0.16 -1.96
C GLU A 364 9.49 -1.51 -1.93
N ASN A 365 9.37 -2.12 -0.73
CA ASN A 365 8.62 -3.35 -0.54
C ASN A 365 7.11 -3.14 -0.75
N LEU A 366 6.54 -2.01 -0.28
CA LEU A 366 5.12 -1.68 -0.47
C LEU A 366 4.81 -1.44 -1.95
N ILE A 367 5.68 -0.74 -2.68
CA ILE A 367 5.56 -0.55 -4.13
C ILE A 367 5.63 -1.90 -4.86
N ARG A 368 6.56 -2.77 -4.47
CA ARG A 368 6.69 -4.11 -5.06
C ARG A 368 5.44 -4.95 -4.81
N GLU A 369 4.87 -4.90 -3.59
CA GLU A 369 3.61 -5.54 -3.25
C GLU A 369 2.46 -4.97 -4.09
N ALA A 370 2.31 -3.66 -4.19
CA ALA A 370 1.28 -3.02 -5.00
C ALA A 370 1.38 -3.44 -6.48
N ASN A 371 2.59 -3.49 -7.04
CA ASN A 371 2.83 -3.91 -8.42
C ASN A 371 2.44 -5.37 -8.66
N ASN A 372 2.87 -6.27 -7.78
CA ASN A 372 2.75 -7.71 -7.97
C ASN A 372 1.40 -8.23 -7.50
N ASP A 373 0.93 -7.76 -6.34
CA ASP A 373 -0.19 -8.37 -5.64
C ASP A 373 -1.51 -7.59 -5.83
N ALA A 374 -1.47 -6.26 -5.91
CA ALA A 374 -2.67 -5.47 -6.16
C ALA A 374 -2.93 -5.18 -7.66
N GLY A 375 -2.02 -5.58 -8.54
CA GLY A 375 -2.18 -5.38 -9.98
C GLY A 375 -1.87 -3.96 -10.46
N LEU A 376 -1.10 -3.18 -9.69
CA LEU A 376 -0.75 -1.81 -10.02
C LEU A 376 -0.01 -1.68 -11.36
N ALA A 377 0.87 -2.63 -11.69
CA ALA A 377 1.60 -2.67 -12.95
C ALA A 377 0.74 -3.13 -14.16
N ALA A 378 -0.51 -3.50 -13.96
CA ALA A 378 -1.41 -3.88 -15.05
C ALA A 378 -2.01 -2.62 -15.71
N HIS A 379 -1.85 -2.51 -17.02
CA HIS A 379 -2.38 -1.41 -17.83
C HIS A 379 -3.40 -1.98 -18.83
N PRO A 380 -4.71 -2.01 -18.49
CA PRO A 380 -5.73 -2.72 -19.27
C PRO A 380 -6.08 -2.06 -20.61
N SER A 381 -5.61 -0.86 -20.88
CA SER A 381 -6.00 -0.07 -22.06
C SER A 381 -4.79 0.56 -22.77
N GLY A 382 -4.97 0.88 -24.04
CA GLY A 382 -4.07 1.78 -24.76
C GLY A 382 -4.20 3.26 -24.34
N ARG A 383 -5.28 3.64 -23.66
CA ARG A 383 -5.55 5.02 -23.23
C ARG A 383 -4.94 5.31 -21.87
N PHE A 384 -4.29 6.44 -21.74
CA PHE A 384 -3.61 6.87 -20.53
C PHE A 384 -4.57 7.13 -19.36
N ASP A 385 -5.67 7.86 -19.61
CA ASP A 385 -6.68 8.19 -18.62
C ASP A 385 -7.38 6.94 -18.03
N VAL A 386 -7.61 5.94 -18.86
CA VAL A 386 -8.19 4.65 -18.44
C VAL A 386 -7.23 3.89 -17.53
N ASN A 387 -5.94 3.88 -17.87
CA ASN A 387 -4.92 3.26 -17.04
C ASN A 387 -4.72 4.02 -15.70
N GLY A 388 -4.87 5.35 -15.71
CA GLY A 388 -4.86 6.17 -14.49
C GLY A 388 -6.04 5.84 -13.56
N ASN A 389 -7.23 5.63 -14.10
CA ASN A 389 -8.38 5.19 -13.31
C ASN A 389 -8.18 3.78 -12.73
N HIS A 390 -7.66 2.85 -13.53
CA HIS A 390 -7.34 1.48 -13.08
C HIS A 390 -6.27 1.48 -11.99
N PHE A 391 -5.27 2.34 -12.11
CA PHE A 391 -4.22 2.52 -11.10
C PHE A 391 -4.83 2.82 -9.71
N GLN A 392 -5.80 3.71 -9.64
CA GLN A 392 -6.44 4.04 -8.35
C GLN A 392 -7.33 2.90 -7.82
N LEU A 393 -7.97 2.13 -8.70
CA LEU A 393 -8.73 0.94 -8.29
C LEU A 393 -7.79 -0.14 -7.70
N ALA A 394 -6.59 -0.29 -8.27
CA ALA A 394 -5.57 -1.18 -7.74
C ALA A 394 -5.06 -0.72 -6.36
N MET A 395 -4.85 0.58 -6.18
CA MET A 395 -4.42 1.13 -4.89
C MET A 395 -5.55 1.07 -3.83
N LEU A 396 -6.80 1.14 -4.23
CA LEU A 396 -7.91 0.85 -3.31
C LEU A 396 -7.90 -0.61 -2.87
N ALA A 397 -7.70 -1.56 -3.79
CA ALA A 397 -7.59 -2.98 -3.44
C ALA A 397 -6.40 -3.25 -2.50
N TYR A 398 -5.27 -2.57 -2.69
CA TYR A 398 -4.14 -2.58 -1.77
C TYR A 398 -4.53 -2.06 -0.38
N ASN A 399 -5.16 -0.89 -0.31
CA ASN A 399 -5.56 -0.27 0.96
C ASN A 399 -6.60 -1.10 1.73
N LEU A 400 -7.46 -1.86 1.05
CA LEU A 400 -8.39 -2.78 1.74
C LEU A 400 -7.64 -3.77 2.64
N ASN A 401 -6.50 -4.30 2.18
CA ASN A 401 -5.67 -5.17 3.00
C ASN A 401 -5.12 -4.44 4.23
N CYS A 402 -4.55 -3.25 4.03
CA CYS A 402 -4.03 -2.44 5.13
C CYS A 402 -5.13 -2.13 6.17
N TRP A 403 -6.30 -1.73 5.72
CA TRP A 403 -7.44 -1.42 6.59
C TRP A 403 -7.94 -2.62 7.39
N LEU A 404 -8.06 -3.78 6.75
CA LEU A 404 -8.42 -5.02 7.47
C LEU A 404 -7.37 -5.39 8.53
N MET A 405 -6.08 -5.17 8.25
CA MET A 405 -5.02 -5.44 9.23
C MET A 405 -5.07 -4.47 10.41
N LEU A 406 -5.50 -3.24 10.24
CA LEU A 406 -5.75 -2.31 11.36
C LEU A 406 -6.83 -2.84 12.31
N PHE A 407 -7.90 -3.45 11.80
CA PHE A 407 -8.92 -4.11 12.62
C PHE A 407 -8.45 -5.46 13.20
N ASN A 408 -7.49 -6.11 12.56
CA ASN A 408 -7.00 -7.43 12.99
C ASN A 408 -5.89 -7.38 14.05
N ARG A 409 -5.33 -6.18 14.34
CA ARG A 409 -4.29 -6.02 15.37
C ARG A 409 -4.80 -6.40 16.76
N GLU A 410 -3.92 -6.90 17.61
CA GLU A 410 -4.28 -7.09 19.02
C GLU A 410 -4.58 -5.74 19.70
N PRO A 411 -5.54 -5.67 20.64
CA PRO A 411 -5.99 -4.41 21.24
C PRO A 411 -4.89 -3.59 21.91
N GLN A 412 -3.89 -4.26 22.47
CA GLN A 412 -2.76 -3.67 23.18
C GLN A 412 -1.60 -3.28 22.26
N THR A 413 -1.63 -3.72 20.99
CA THR A 413 -0.56 -3.42 20.04
C THR A 413 -0.72 -2.00 19.51
N ASP A 414 0.30 -1.17 19.73
CA ASP A 414 0.38 0.14 19.10
C ASP A 414 0.44 0.00 17.58
N VAL A 415 -0.17 0.95 16.87
CA VAL A 415 -0.20 0.92 15.40
C VAL A 415 1.20 0.99 14.81
N THR A 416 2.12 1.71 15.46
CA THR A 416 3.53 1.80 15.04
C THR A 416 4.28 0.46 15.11
N GLN A 417 3.78 -0.48 15.92
CA GLN A 417 4.33 -1.84 16.07
C GLN A 417 3.63 -2.87 15.19
N LEU A 418 2.68 -2.44 14.36
CA LEU A 418 1.93 -3.33 13.49
C LEU A 418 2.85 -4.03 12.49
N ARG A 419 2.92 -5.36 12.56
CA ARG A 419 3.61 -6.16 11.55
C ARG A 419 2.78 -6.20 10.28
N HIS A 420 3.35 -5.69 9.21
CA HIS A 420 2.69 -5.73 7.91
C HIS A 420 2.53 -7.17 7.42
N THR A 421 1.30 -7.53 7.05
CA THR A 421 1.00 -8.78 6.34
C THR A 421 0.70 -8.43 4.89
N THR A 422 1.54 -8.87 3.97
CA THR A 422 1.37 -8.56 2.54
C THR A 422 0.05 -9.08 2.01
N LEU A 423 -0.48 -8.45 0.97
CA LEU A 423 -1.72 -8.88 0.33
C LEU A 423 -1.66 -10.34 -0.14
N ALA A 424 -0.51 -10.82 -0.65
CA ALA A 424 -0.31 -12.22 -0.99
C ALA A 424 -0.47 -13.15 0.22
N THR A 425 0.18 -12.81 1.35
CA THR A 425 0.07 -13.59 2.59
C THR A 425 -1.34 -13.51 3.19
N SER A 426 -1.97 -12.33 3.15
CA SER A 426 -3.35 -12.16 3.63
C SER A 426 -4.35 -12.99 2.84
N ARG A 427 -4.14 -13.16 1.53
CA ARG A 427 -4.96 -14.05 0.71
C ARG A 427 -4.90 -15.50 1.20
N LEU A 428 -3.70 -15.99 1.48
CA LEU A 428 -3.52 -17.38 1.95
C LEU A 428 -4.13 -17.56 3.34
N ARG A 429 -3.96 -16.60 4.24
CA ARG A 429 -4.41 -16.72 5.62
C ARG A 429 -5.90 -16.42 5.80
N PHE A 430 -6.44 -15.44 5.14
CA PHE A 430 -7.75 -14.87 5.46
C PHE A 430 -8.75 -14.85 4.32
N LEU A 431 -8.30 -14.94 3.05
CA LEU A 431 -9.16 -14.80 1.89
C LEU A 431 -9.52 -16.15 1.26
N PHE A 432 -8.52 -17.00 1.04
CA PHE A 432 -8.71 -18.32 0.40
C PHE A 432 -9.18 -19.34 1.44
N VAL A 433 -10.35 -19.08 2.00
CA VAL A 433 -11.00 -19.91 3.00
C VAL A 433 -12.17 -20.64 2.34
N ALA A 434 -12.07 -21.96 2.28
CA ALA A 434 -13.13 -22.79 1.72
C ALA A 434 -14.43 -22.59 2.49
N ALA A 435 -15.52 -22.31 1.75
CA ALA A 435 -16.81 -22.06 2.35
C ALA A 435 -17.95 -22.56 1.47
N LYS A 436 -19.11 -22.81 2.11
CA LYS A 436 -20.37 -23.16 1.45
C LYS A 436 -21.42 -22.07 1.74
N ILE A 437 -22.02 -21.54 0.69
CA ILE A 437 -23.14 -20.61 0.83
C ILE A 437 -24.43 -21.40 0.97
N TRP A 438 -25.13 -21.20 2.07
CA TRP A 438 -26.43 -21.83 2.31
C TRP A 438 -27.57 -20.83 2.31
N ARG A 439 -28.79 -21.31 1.99
CA ARG A 439 -30.04 -20.56 2.09
C ARG A 439 -31.05 -21.39 2.82
N HIS A 440 -31.63 -20.81 3.88
CA HIS A 440 -32.67 -21.46 4.65
C HIS A 440 -33.63 -20.40 5.22
N ALA A 441 -34.92 -20.61 5.12
CA ALA A 441 -35.97 -19.73 5.66
C ALA A 441 -35.75 -18.23 5.32
N GLY A 442 -35.43 -17.92 4.06
CA GLY A 442 -35.19 -16.56 3.59
C GLY A 442 -33.84 -15.94 4.00
N ARG A 443 -33.03 -16.66 4.77
CA ARG A 443 -31.70 -16.22 5.20
C ARG A 443 -30.62 -16.87 4.35
N THR A 444 -29.55 -16.10 4.12
CA THR A 444 -28.32 -16.61 3.49
C THR A 444 -27.20 -16.58 4.52
N GLY A 445 -26.42 -17.66 4.59
CA GLY A 445 -25.26 -17.72 5.45
C GLY A 445 -24.07 -18.36 4.78
N VAL A 446 -22.93 -18.29 5.45
CA VAL A 446 -21.65 -18.85 5.01
C VAL A 446 -21.18 -19.84 6.06
N SER A 447 -20.95 -21.10 5.67
CA SER A 447 -20.32 -22.11 6.48
C SER A 447 -18.89 -22.33 6.01
N TYR A 448 -17.94 -22.21 6.92
CA TYR A 448 -16.51 -22.41 6.66
C TYR A 448 -16.09 -23.83 6.99
N GLY A 449 -14.97 -24.28 6.46
CA GLY A 449 -14.33 -25.53 6.87
C GLY A 449 -13.97 -25.48 8.35
N ASP A 450 -14.24 -26.56 9.07
CA ASP A 450 -13.99 -26.71 10.50
C ASP A 450 -12.51 -26.73 10.85
N HIS A 451 -11.69 -27.18 9.92
CA HIS A 451 -10.22 -27.26 10.03
C HIS A 451 -9.47 -25.95 9.74
N TYR A 452 -10.18 -24.81 9.60
CA TYR A 452 -9.54 -23.54 9.36
C TYR A 452 -8.79 -23.04 10.60
N GLU A 453 -7.45 -23.08 10.55
CA GLU A 453 -6.57 -22.79 11.69
C GLU A 453 -6.70 -21.37 12.24
N GLU A 454 -6.92 -20.37 11.38
CA GLU A 454 -7.05 -18.95 11.77
C GLU A 454 -8.48 -18.58 12.22
N LYS A 455 -9.33 -19.55 12.54
CA LYS A 455 -10.74 -19.34 12.92
C LYS A 455 -10.90 -18.27 14.01
N GLY A 456 -10.12 -18.36 15.10
CA GLY A 456 -10.22 -17.41 16.21
C GLY A 456 -9.85 -15.96 15.80
N VAL A 457 -8.86 -15.81 14.92
CA VAL A 457 -8.46 -14.50 14.38
C VAL A 457 -9.56 -13.95 13.49
N PHE A 458 -10.12 -14.76 12.60
CA PHE A 458 -11.22 -14.42 11.71
C PHE A 458 -12.48 -14.00 12.49
N GLU A 459 -12.87 -14.74 13.52
CA GLU A 459 -14.02 -14.42 14.36
C GLU A 459 -13.83 -13.10 15.12
N ARG A 460 -12.63 -12.85 15.68
CA ARG A 460 -12.31 -11.56 16.29
C ARG A 460 -12.42 -10.40 15.30
N LEU A 461 -11.86 -10.57 14.11
CA LEU A 461 -11.96 -9.58 13.03
C LEU A 461 -13.43 -9.30 12.69
N MET A 462 -14.22 -10.33 12.41
CA MET A 462 -15.64 -10.19 12.09
C MET A 462 -16.44 -9.49 13.20
N ASN A 463 -16.18 -9.85 14.46
CA ASN A 463 -16.83 -9.23 15.61
C ASN A 463 -16.50 -7.73 15.72
N ARG A 464 -15.26 -7.33 15.41
CA ARG A 464 -14.89 -5.90 15.38
C ARG A 464 -15.55 -5.17 14.22
N LEU A 465 -15.52 -5.75 13.03
CA LEU A 465 -16.14 -5.15 11.84
C LEU A 465 -17.65 -4.98 12.00
N ARG A 466 -18.35 -5.95 12.61
CA ARG A 466 -19.80 -5.88 12.88
C ARG A 466 -20.19 -4.86 13.95
N LYS A 467 -19.27 -4.48 14.81
CA LYS A 467 -19.49 -3.40 15.80
C LYS A 467 -19.35 -1.99 15.22
N ILE A 468 -18.83 -1.86 14.00
CA ILE A 468 -18.81 -0.56 13.32
C ILE A 468 -20.27 -0.14 13.07
N VAL A 469 -20.65 1.03 13.59
CA VAL A 469 -21.98 1.59 13.34
C VAL A 469 -22.04 2.07 11.90
N PRO A 470 -22.98 1.56 11.08
CA PRO A 470 -23.14 2.01 9.71
C PRO A 470 -23.36 3.52 9.66
N ARG A 471 -22.59 4.21 8.85
CA ARG A 471 -22.75 5.65 8.66
C ARG A 471 -23.83 5.89 7.60
N GLY A 472 -24.86 6.63 7.98
CA GLY A 472 -25.95 6.99 7.07
C GLY A 472 -25.46 7.86 5.90
N SER A 473 -26.33 8.03 4.91
CA SER A 473 -26.10 8.74 3.63
C SER A 473 -25.69 10.23 3.75
N GLY A 474 -25.65 10.80 4.94
CA GLY A 474 -25.31 12.21 5.17
C GLY A 474 -23.83 12.58 5.15
N TYR A 475 -22.93 11.62 4.98
CA TYR A 475 -21.49 11.88 4.94
C TYR A 475 -21.06 12.18 3.50
N ALA A 476 -21.23 13.43 3.07
CA ALA A 476 -20.67 13.86 1.78
C ALA A 476 -19.12 13.78 1.83
N PRO A 477 -18.48 13.20 0.80
CA PRO A 477 -17.01 13.17 0.75
C PRO A 477 -16.50 14.60 0.58
N VAL A 478 -15.56 15.00 1.43
CA VAL A 478 -14.85 16.28 1.27
C VAL A 478 -13.93 16.15 0.08
N MET A 479 -14.27 16.80 -1.03
CA MET A 479 -13.42 16.83 -2.21
C MET A 479 -12.10 17.51 -1.89
N LEU A 480 -10.99 16.86 -2.24
CA LEU A 480 -9.69 17.49 -2.14
C LEU A 480 -9.63 18.72 -3.05
N PRO A 481 -9.11 19.86 -2.57
CA PRO A 481 -9.01 21.06 -3.37
C PRO A 481 -8.26 20.76 -4.68
N ALA A 482 -8.76 21.31 -5.78
CA ALA A 482 -8.04 21.26 -7.05
C ALA A 482 -6.76 22.07 -6.84
N LEU A 483 -5.61 21.43 -6.87
CA LEU A 483 -4.34 22.13 -6.96
C LEU A 483 -4.34 22.90 -8.28
N ARG A 484 -4.23 24.22 -8.20
CA ARG A 484 -4.23 25.15 -9.35
C ARG A 484 -2.92 25.10 -10.11
#